data_ea9e14b2550ed208901e36054d0ce1ec
#
_entry.id   ea9e14b2550ed208901e36054d0ce1ec
#
_cell.length_a   1.000
_cell.length_b   1.000
_cell.length_c   1.000
_cell.angle_alpha   90.00
_cell.angle_beta   90.00
_cell.angle_gamma   90.00
#
_symmetry.space_group_name_H-M   'P 1'
#
loop_
_entity.id
_entity.type
_entity.pdbx_description
1 polymer ?
#
loop_
_entity_poly.entity_id
_entity_poly.type
_entity_poly.pdbx_seq_one_letter_code
_entity_poly.pdbx_strand_id
1 'polypeptide(L)'
;LHLCDRRQRQMCIRDRLGSEQDFEWVRKLLESQQDTDAEEFVRTLKVDMFADEVFVFTPNGDVKSLPAGATPIDFAYNIHSAVGNGMVGAKVNGRMVPYDTPLKNGDIVEVITSKNAKGPSRDWLKIAKSNEARNKIRQWFKRERREENIATGRALFEAELKHMKIPMTAITAEDVLPHILHKVRFGTLDELYASIGY
;
A
#
# COMPACT_ATOMS: atom_id res chain seq x y z
N LEU A 1 26.09 45.22 25.10
CA LEU A 1 26.81 44.12 25.70
C LEU A 1 25.84 42.96 25.92
N HIS A 2 25.60 42.16 24.87
CA HIS A 2 24.77 40.93 24.96
C HIS A 2 25.69 39.73 24.73
N LEU A 3 26.12 39.13 25.82
CA LEU A 3 26.59 37.78 25.86
C LEU A 3 25.39 36.86 25.83
N CYS A 4 24.95 36.46 24.63
CA CYS A 4 23.97 35.41 24.48
C CYS A 4 24.67 34.07 24.65
N ASP A 5 24.41 33.44 25.79
CA ASP A 5 25.04 32.26 26.32
C ASP A 5 24.98 31.09 25.29
N ARG A 6 26.14 30.42 25.08
CA ARG A 6 26.27 29.24 24.23
C ARG A 6 25.33 28.11 24.59
N ARG A 7 24.84 28.06 25.83
CA ARG A 7 23.82 27.09 26.28
C ARG A 7 22.43 27.29 25.65
N GLN A 8 22.02 28.55 25.43
CA GLN A 8 20.74 28.82 24.76
C GLN A 8 20.74 28.44 23.28
N ARG A 9 21.90 28.54 22.57
CA ARG A 9 22.01 28.08 21.18
C ARG A 9 21.94 26.56 21.04
N GLN A 10 22.45 25.82 22.02
CA GLN A 10 22.33 24.34 22.01
C GLN A 10 20.90 23.88 22.35
N MET A 11 20.14 24.61 23.16
CA MET A 11 18.73 24.31 23.43
C MET A 11 17.86 24.55 22.19
N CYS A 12 18.06 25.65 21.47
CA CYS A 12 17.30 25.95 20.24
C CYS A 12 17.57 24.97 19.07
N ILE A 13 18.72 24.28 19.06
CA ILE A 13 19.02 23.25 18.07
C ILE A 13 18.41 21.91 18.50
N ARG A 14 18.31 21.66 19.81
CA ARG A 14 17.75 20.42 20.35
C ARG A 14 16.23 20.34 20.21
N ASP A 15 15.55 21.48 20.29
CA ASP A 15 14.09 21.57 20.11
C ASP A 15 13.66 21.56 18.65
N ARG A 16 14.59 21.68 17.68
CA ARG A 16 14.33 21.53 16.24
C ARG A 16 14.55 20.13 15.69
N LEU A 17 15.14 19.24 16.48
CA LEU A 17 15.39 17.85 16.09
C LEU A 17 14.61 16.93 17.02
N GLY A 18 13.30 16.87 16.87
CA GLY A 18 12.57 15.89 17.66
C GLY A 18 11.10 16.17 17.89
N SER A 19 10.33 16.52 16.89
CA SER A 19 8.89 16.22 16.98
C SER A 19 8.73 14.73 16.61
N GLU A 20 7.90 14.01 17.34
CA GLU A 20 7.52 12.63 16.98
C GLU A 20 7.03 12.54 15.51
N GLN A 21 6.57 13.62 14.94
CA GLN A 21 6.18 13.77 13.53
C GLN A 21 7.34 13.59 12.56
N ASP A 22 8.57 14.02 12.90
CA ASP A 22 9.74 13.87 12.02
C ASP A 22 10.22 12.42 11.93
N PHE A 23 9.86 11.56 12.89
CA PHE A 23 10.17 10.14 12.84
C PHE A 23 9.05 9.28 12.23
N GLU A 24 7.85 9.82 12.09
CA GLU A 24 6.73 9.10 11.47
C GLU A 24 6.98 8.84 9.98
N TRP A 25 7.61 9.78 9.27
CA TRP A 25 7.99 9.57 7.89
C TRP A 25 9.11 8.53 7.75
N VAL A 26 10.08 8.48 8.69
CA VAL A 26 11.13 7.46 8.72
C VAL A 26 10.52 6.07 8.97
N ARG A 27 9.53 5.98 9.87
CA ARG A 27 8.81 4.72 10.11
C ARG A 27 8.04 4.25 8.88
N LYS A 28 7.29 5.14 8.23
CA LYS A 28 6.60 4.85 6.96
C LYS A 28 7.58 4.44 5.85
N LEU A 29 8.75 5.04 5.85
CA LEU A 29 9.83 4.71 4.93
C LEU A 29 10.37 3.29 5.17
N LEU A 30 10.59 2.91 6.43
CA LEU A 30 11.04 1.57 6.81
C LEU A 30 9.98 0.49 6.55
N GLU A 31 8.70 0.81 6.73
CA GLU A 31 7.60 -0.09 6.40
C GLU A 31 7.46 -0.31 4.89
N SER A 32 7.84 0.68 4.08
CA SER A 32 7.89 0.59 2.61
C SER A 32 9.06 -0.24 2.09
N GLN A 33 10.10 -0.49 2.90
CA GLN A 33 11.33 -1.18 2.48
C GLN A 33 11.16 -2.68 2.24
N GLN A 34 10.10 -3.31 2.73
CA GLN A 34 10.00 -4.77 2.69
C GLN A 34 9.69 -5.36 1.32
N ASP A 35 9.31 -4.54 0.32
CA ASP A 35 8.86 -5.01 -1.00
C ASP A 35 9.40 -4.19 -2.21
N THR A 36 10.33 -3.24 -2.03
CA THR A 36 10.72 -2.31 -3.10
C THR A 36 12.21 -2.44 -3.45
N ASP A 37 12.52 -2.44 -4.76
CA ASP A 37 13.89 -2.43 -5.28
C ASP A 37 14.63 -1.14 -4.88
N ALA A 38 15.93 -1.24 -4.57
CA ALA A 38 16.73 -0.14 -4.01
C ALA A 38 16.75 1.12 -4.91
N GLU A 39 16.66 0.96 -6.24
CA GLU A 39 16.58 2.09 -7.18
C GLU A 39 15.24 2.82 -7.09
N GLU A 40 14.14 2.08 -6.95
CA GLU A 40 12.81 2.65 -6.78
C GLU A 40 12.68 3.36 -5.43
N PHE A 41 13.35 2.85 -4.39
CA PHE A 41 13.44 3.46 -3.08
C PHE A 41 14.14 4.84 -3.10
N VAL A 42 15.31 4.94 -3.75
CA VAL A 42 16.04 6.21 -3.89
C VAL A 42 15.25 7.23 -4.72
N ARG A 43 14.55 6.76 -5.75
CA ARG A 43 13.68 7.61 -6.58
C ARG A 43 12.48 8.13 -5.79
N THR A 44 11.89 7.30 -4.95
CA THR A 44 10.81 7.64 -4.01
C THR A 44 11.26 8.71 -3.01
N LEU A 45 12.42 8.53 -2.39
CA LEU A 45 13.03 9.51 -1.47
C LEU A 45 13.20 10.88 -2.10
N LYS A 46 13.69 10.95 -3.34
CA LYS A 46 13.89 12.23 -4.04
C LYS A 46 12.56 12.94 -4.34
N VAL A 47 11.50 12.19 -4.68
CA VAL A 47 10.19 12.77 -4.98
C VAL A 47 9.52 13.31 -3.71
N ASP A 48 9.61 12.57 -2.59
CA ASP A 48 8.94 12.94 -1.34
C ASP A 48 9.66 14.09 -0.59
N MET A 49 10.99 14.24 -0.76
CA MET A 49 11.76 15.33 -0.11
C MET A 49 11.60 16.71 -0.78
N PHE A 50 11.14 16.76 -2.04
CA PHE A 50 11.05 18.02 -2.81
C PHE A 50 9.66 18.28 -3.37
N ALA A 51 8.66 17.49 -2.99
CA ALA A 51 7.29 17.70 -3.46
C ALA A 51 6.64 18.84 -2.66
N ASP A 52 6.19 19.87 -3.37
CA ASP A 52 5.23 20.83 -2.81
C ASP A 52 3.99 20.06 -2.34
N GLU A 53 3.48 20.39 -1.15
CA GLU A 53 2.32 19.74 -0.56
C GLU A 53 1.03 20.49 -0.90
N VAL A 54 -0.06 19.73 -1.02
CA VAL A 54 -1.42 20.25 -1.18
C VAL A 54 -2.23 19.83 0.04
N PHE A 55 -2.86 20.82 0.69
CA PHE A 55 -3.73 20.59 1.84
C PHE A 55 -5.19 20.55 1.40
N VAL A 56 -5.84 19.42 1.62
CA VAL A 56 -7.25 19.18 1.27
C VAL A 56 -8.05 18.82 2.51
N PHE A 57 -9.35 19.01 2.47
CA PHE A 57 -10.24 18.79 3.60
C PHE A 57 -11.15 17.58 3.35
N THR A 58 -11.40 16.82 4.41
CA THR A 58 -12.53 15.88 4.43
C THR A 58 -13.84 16.67 4.61
N PRO A 59 -15.02 16.08 4.31
CA PRO A 59 -16.31 16.72 4.60
C PRO A 59 -16.52 17.03 6.09
N ASN A 60 -15.81 16.34 6.97
CA ASN A 60 -15.85 16.58 8.42
C ASN A 60 -14.92 17.71 8.89
N GLY A 61 -14.13 18.29 7.96
CA GLY A 61 -13.19 19.37 8.26
C GLY A 61 -11.79 18.95 8.64
N ASP A 62 -11.47 17.63 8.58
CA ASP A 62 -10.10 17.16 8.82
C ASP A 62 -9.18 17.54 7.66
N VAL A 63 -7.99 18.04 7.98
CA VAL A 63 -6.97 18.39 6.99
C VAL A 63 -6.12 17.17 6.64
N LYS A 64 -5.86 16.99 5.34
CA LYS A 64 -4.94 15.96 4.82
C LYS A 64 -3.90 16.64 3.94
N SER A 65 -2.63 16.32 4.19
CA SER A 65 -1.51 16.71 3.35
C SER A 65 -1.25 15.64 2.30
N LEU A 66 -1.08 16.05 1.05
CA LEU A 66 -0.82 15.21 -0.11
C LEU A 66 0.27 15.84 -0.97
N PRO A 67 1.01 15.08 -1.77
CA PRO A 67 1.98 15.65 -2.71
C PRO A 67 1.29 16.50 -3.77
N ALA A 68 1.99 17.51 -4.28
CA ALA A 68 1.47 18.36 -5.35
C ALA A 68 1.04 17.55 -6.57
N GLY A 69 -0.12 17.89 -7.12
CA GLY A 69 -0.75 17.16 -8.23
C GLY A 69 -1.42 15.87 -7.83
N ALA A 70 -1.54 15.59 -6.52
CA ALA A 70 -2.31 14.45 -6.02
C ALA A 70 -3.74 14.44 -6.53
N THR A 71 -4.32 13.28 -6.63
CA THR A 71 -5.63 13.00 -7.18
C THR A 71 -6.59 12.48 -6.11
N PRO A 72 -7.90 12.40 -6.37
CA PRO A 72 -8.85 11.78 -5.45
C PRO A 72 -8.50 10.34 -5.05
N ILE A 73 -7.77 9.61 -5.90
CA ILE A 73 -7.24 8.28 -5.58
C ILE A 73 -6.22 8.39 -4.44
N ASP A 74 -5.26 9.30 -4.56
CA ASP A 74 -4.25 9.53 -3.52
C ASP A 74 -4.88 9.89 -2.18
N PHE A 75 -5.88 10.76 -2.21
CA PHE A 75 -6.67 11.12 -1.03
C PHE A 75 -7.37 9.93 -0.40
N ALA A 76 -8.04 9.08 -1.20
CA ALA A 76 -8.75 7.90 -0.71
C ALA A 76 -7.80 6.92 0.00
N TYR A 77 -6.62 6.68 -0.57
CA TYR A 77 -5.61 5.81 0.05
C TYR A 77 -4.90 6.45 1.24
N ASN A 78 -4.80 7.79 1.30
CA ASN A 78 -4.29 8.51 2.46
C ASN A 78 -5.24 8.38 3.67
N ILE A 79 -6.56 8.34 3.44
CA ILE A 79 -7.53 8.07 4.51
C ILE A 79 -7.36 6.64 5.03
N HIS A 80 -7.57 5.65 4.17
CA HIS A 80 -7.43 4.24 4.52
C HIS A 80 -7.45 3.35 3.27
N SER A 81 -6.70 2.24 3.30
CA SER A 81 -6.65 1.29 2.17
C SER A 81 -8.03 0.74 1.78
N ALA A 82 -8.91 0.48 2.77
CA ALA A 82 -10.26 0.02 2.49
C ALA A 82 -11.11 1.06 1.76
N VAL A 83 -10.90 2.37 2.03
CA VAL A 83 -11.57 3.46 1.33
C VAL A 83 -11.09 3.52 -0.11
N GLY A 84 -9.77 3.45 -0.33
CA GLY A 84 -9.19 3.40 -1.67
C GLY A 84 -9.66 2.19 -2.48
N ASN A 85 -9.62 0.99 -1.89
CA ASN A 85 -10.05 -0.24 -2.56
C ASN A 85 -11.56 -0.27 -2.85
N GLY A 86 -12.38 0.37 -1.99
CA GLY A 86 -13.83 0.46 -2.14
C GLY A 86 -14.32 1.63 -3.00
N MET A 87 -13.42 2.48 -3.50
CA MET A 87 -13.77 3.71 -4.20
C MET A 87 -14.45 3.45 -5.53
N VAL A 88 -15.61 4.06 -5.74
CA VAL A 88 -16.38 4.03 -6.99
C VAL A 88 -16.58 5.41 -7.60
N GLY A 89 -16.21 6.46 -6.90
CA GLY A 89 -16.27 7.84 -7.37
C GLY A 89 -15.70 8.81 -6.35
N ALA A 90 -15.55 10.06 -6.76
CA ALA A 90 -15.16 11.17 -5.88
C ALA A 90 -15.91 12.45 -6.21
N LYS A 91 -16.12 13.26 -5.18
CA LYS A 91 -16.59 14.64 -5.35
C LYS A 91 -15.53 15.59 -4.80
N VAL A 92 -15.34 16.67 -5.51
CA VAL A 92 -14.52 17.80 -5.07
C VAL A 92 -15.42 19.02 -5.01
N ASN A 93 -15.47 19.67 -3.86
CA ASN A 93 -16.35 20.84 -3.61
C ASN A 93 -17.82 20.55 -3.98
N GLY A 94 -18.31 19.33 -3.66
CA GLY A 94 -19.68 18.89 -3.92
C GLY A 94 -19.97 18.45 -5.36
N ARG A 95 -19.00 18.51 -6.29
CA ARG A 95 -19.17 18.12 -7.71
C ARG A 95 -18.43 16.81 -7.98
N MET A 96 -19.08 15.91 -8.72
CA MET A 96 -18.43 14.68 -9.21
C MET A 96 -17.27 15.04 -10.14
N VAL A 97 -16.12 14.40 -9.92
CA VAL A 97 -14.91 14.62 -10.71
C VAL A 97 -14.31 13.28 -11.18
N PRO A 98 -13.60 13.29 -12.32
CA PRO A 98 -12.78 12.17 -12.75
C PRO A 98 -11.68 11.84 -11.75
N TYR A 99 -11.19 10.58 -11.77
CA TYR A 99 -10.15 10.09 -10.85
C TYR A 99 -8.78 10.76 -11.05
N ASP A 100 -8.52 11.31 -12.22
CA ASP A 100 -7.27 11.96 -12.61
C ASP A 100 -7.24 13.47 -12.35
N THR A 101 -8.31 14.01 -11.76
CA THR A 101 -8.42 15.45 -11.45
C THR A 101 -7.37 15.85 -10.40
N PRO A 102 -6.46 16.80 -10.68
CA PRO A 102 -5.50 17.27 -9.71
C PRO A 102 -6.19 18.08 -8.60
N LEU A 103 -5.93 17.73 -7.36
CA LEU A 103 -6.45 18.42 -6.18
C LEU A 103 -5.68 19.72 -5.93
N LYS A 104 -6.37 20.72 -5.39
CA LYS A 104 -5.83 22.04 -5.06
C LYS A 104 -5.94 22.31 -3.56
N ASN A 105 -5.12 23.22 -3.07
CA ASN A 105 -5.21 23.70 -1.69
C ASN A 105 -6.62 24.22 -1.37
N GLY A 106 -7.19 23.75 -0.27
CA GLY A 106 -8.50 24.15 0.19
C GLY A 106 -9.66 23.32 -0.38
N ASP A 107 -9.42 22.37 -1.28
CA ASP A 107 -10.47 21.51 -1.83
C ASP A 107 -11.08 20.62 -0.73
N ILE A 108 -12.42 20.51 -0.75
CA ILE A 108 -13.16 19.55 0.09
C ILE A 108 -13.39 18.31 -0.74
N VAL A 109 -12.81 17.17 -0.33
CA VAL A 109 -12.84 15.92 -1.08
C VAL A 109 -13.69 14.88 -0.38
N GLU A 110 -14.71 14.37 -1.05
CA GLU A 110 -15.58 13.30 -0.60
C GLU A 110 -15.34 12.05 -1.47
N VAL A 111 -15.00 10.93 -0.85
CA VAL A 111 -14.82 9.63 -1.54
C VAL A 111 -16.09 8.83 -1.46
N ILE A 112 -16.61 8.41 -2.60
CA ILE A 112 -17.77 7.53 -2.68
C ILE A 112 -17.29 6.09 -2.74
N THR A 113 -17.70 5.28 -1.79
CA THR A 113 -17.31 3.87 -1.68
C THR A 113 -18.52 2.96 -1.89
N SER A 114 -18.27 1.74 -2.38
CA SER A 114 -19.27 0.69 -2.50
C SER A 114 -18.75 -0.62 -1.93
N LYS A 115 -19.63 -1.36 -1.24
CA LYS A 115 -19.31 -2.72 -0.77
C LYS A 115 -19.08 -3.72 -1.91
N ASN A 116 -19.63 -3.42 -3.09
CA ASN A 116 -19.51 -4.27 -4.28
C ASN A 116 -18.39 -3.79 -5.23
N ALA A 117 -17.51 -2.89 -4.77
CA ALA A 117 -16.39 -2.46 -5.57
C ALA A 117 -15.44 -3.64 -5.83
N LYS A 118 -15.01 -3.78 -7.09
CA LYS A 118 -14.08 -4.84 -7.51
C LYS A 118 -12.61 -4.55 -7.16
N GLY A 119 -12.36 -3.52 -6.35
CA GLY A 119 -11.01 -3.05 -6.03
C GLY A 119 -10.46 -2.03 -7.02
N PRO A 120 -9.19 -1.65 -6.89
CA PRO A 120 -8.54 -0.65 -7.74
C PRO A 120 -8.35 -1.15 -9.17
N SER A 121 -8.46 -0.25 -10.16
CA SER A 121 -8.06 -0.53 -11.54
C SER A 121 -6.54 -0.44 -11.69
N ARG A 122 -5.95 -1.20 -12.63
CA ARG A 122 -4.53 -1.10 -12.99
C ARG A 122 -4.14 0.29 -13.52
N ASP A 123 -5.07 0.99 -14.16
CA ASP A 123 -4.85 2.35 -14.66
C ASP A 123 -4.65 3.36 -13.53
N TRP A 124 -5.13 3.07 -12.32
CA TRP A 124 -4.91 3.91 -11.15
C TRP A 124 -3.43 4.04 -10.78
N LEU A 125 -2.60 3.05 -11.11
CA LEU A 125 -1.14 3.14 -10.93
C LEU A 125 -0.49 4.26 -11.76
N LYS A 126 -1.11 4.61 -12.91
CA LYS A 126 -0.65 5.71 -13.77
C LYS A 126 -1.17 7.07 -13.28
N ILE A 127 -2.37 7.08 -12.70
CA ILE A 127 -3.08 8.28 -12.24
C ILE A 127 -2.54 8.73 -10.88
N ALA A 128 -2.40 7.81 -9.93
CA ALA A 128 -1.92 8.11 -8.58
C ALA A 128 -0.52 8.74 -8.60
N LYS A 129 -0.33 9.81 -7.84
CA LYS A 129 0.93 10.54 -7.72
C LYS A 129 1.70 10.16 -6.46
N SER A 130 1.00 9.85 -5.37
CA SER A 130 1.62 9.46 -4.11
C SER A 130 2.19 8.03 -4.20
N ASN A 131 3.37 7.84 -3.63
CA ASN A 131 3.98 6.51 -3.54
C ASN A 131 3.17 5.60 -2.62
N GLU A 132 2.55 6.16 -1.57
CA GLU A 132 1.70 5.41 -0.66
C GLU A 132 0.51 4.76 -1.38
N ALA A 133 -0.24 5.53 -2.20
CA ALA A 133 -1.34 5.00 -2.99
C ALA A 133 -0.87 3.92 -3.97
N ARG A 134 0.22 4.16 -4.69
CA ARG A 134 0.79 3.19 -5.64
C ARG A 134 1.17 1.88 -4.96
N ASN A 135 1.84 1.95 -3.80
CA ASN A 135 2.27 0.77 -3.05
C ASN A 135 1.06 -0.02 -2.53
N LYS A 136 0.06 0.65 -1.96
CA LYS A 136 -1.19 0.01 -1.50
C LYS A 136 -1.95 -0.66 -2.66
N ILE A 137 -1.99 -0.03 -3.84
CA ILE A 137 -2.59 -0.62 -5.05
C ILE A 137 -1.81 -1.85 -5.50
N ARG A 138 -0.45 -1.79 -5.55
CA ARG A 138 0.39 -2.94 -5.90
C ARG A 138 0.21 -4.10 -4.92
N GLN A 139 0.17 -3.82 -3.61
CA GLN A 139 -0.07 -4.84 -2.57
C GLN A 139 -1.44 -5.50 -2.73
N TRP A 140 -2.47 -4.73 -3.09
CA TRP A 140 -3.79 -5.27 -3.36
C TRP A 140 -3.76 -6.26 -4.53
N PHE A 141 -3.15 -5.89 -5.66
CA PHE A 141 -3.00 -6.79 -6.82
C PHE A 141 -2.14 -8.01 -6.51
N LYS A 142 -1.08 -7.85 -5.71
CA LYS A 142 -0.23 -8.98 -5.28
C LYS A 142 -1.05 -9.98 -4.45
N ARG A 143 -1.92 -9.48 -3.54
CA ARG A 143 -2.79 -10.33 -2.73
C ARG A 143 -3.84 -11.05 -3.58
N GLU A 144 -4.52 -10.35 -4.46
CA GLU A 144 -5.54 -10.93 -5.32
C GLU A 144 -4.95 -11.97 -6.27
N ARG A 145 -3.81 -11.68 -6.89
CA ARG A 145 -3.08 -12.69 -7.68
C ARG A 145 -2.68 -13.89 -6.86
N ARG A 146 -2.30 -13.70 -5.60
CA ARG A 146 -1.94 -14.82 -4.73
C ARG A 146 -3.13 -15.75 -4.51
N GLU A 147 -4.33 -15.22 -4.29
CA GLU A 147 -5.55 -16.00 -4.13
C GLU A 147 -5.93 -16.74 -5.42
N GLU A 148 -5.87 -16.05 -6.58
CA GLU A 148 -6.07 -16.68 -7.89
C GLU A 148 -5.05 -17.79 -8.16
N ASN A 149 -3.77 -17.54 -7.88
CA ASN A 149 -2.71 -18.52 -8.05
C ASN A 149 -2.89 -19.70 -7.09
N ILE A 150 -3.30 -19.49 -5.84
CA ILE A 150 -3.62 -20.57 -4.90
C ILE A 150 -4.76 -21.44 -5.43
N ALA A 151 -5.84 -20.82 -5.92
CA ALA A 151 -6.98 -21.55 -6.46
C ALA A 151 -6.59 -22.38 -7.71
N THR A 152 -5.85 -21.76 -8.64
CA THR A 152 -5.34 -22.42 -9.86
C THR A 152 -4.36 -23.54 -9.51
N GLY A 153 -3.40 -23.26 -8.65
CA GLY A 153 -2.38 -24.22 -8.23
C GLY A 153 -2.96 -25.41 -7.46
N ARG A 154 -3.98 -25.16 -6.64
CA ARG A 154 -4.72 -26.23 -5.96
C ARG A 154 -5.43 -27.14 -6.96
N ALA A 155 -6.11 -26.57 -7.96
CA ALA A 155 -6.78 -27.35 -8.98
C ALA A 155 -5.81 -28.20 -9.81
N LEU A 156 -4.67 -27.62 -10.20
CA LEU A 156 -3.59 -28.35 -10.89
C LEU A 156 -3.00 -29.45 -10.05
N PHE A 157 -2.71 -29.19 -8.77
CA PHE A 157 -2.16 -30.17 -7.84
C PHE A 157 -3.11 -31.33 -7.60
N GLU A 158 -4.41 -31.05 -7.36
CA GLU A 158 -5.44 -32.09 -7.19
C GLU A 158 -5.63 -32.93 -8.46
N ALA A 159 -5.53 -32.32 -9.65
CA ALA A 159 -5.61 -33.04 -10.93
C ALA A 159 -4.43 -33.99 -11.12
N GLU A 160 -3.20 -33.56 -10.77
CA GLU A 160 -2.02 -34.39 -10.87
C GLU A 160 -2.02 -35.55 -9.88
N LEU A 161 -2.49 -35.31 -8.66
CA LEU A 161 -2.69 -36.39 -7.67
C LEU A 161 -3.69 -37.43 -8.13
N LYS A 162 -4.79 -37.03 -8.76
CA LYS A 162 -5.75 -37.96 -9.36
C LYS A 162 -5.11 -38.78 -10.48
N HIS A 163 -4.28 -38.15 -11.31
CA HIS A 163 -3.54 -38.85 -12.36
C HIS A 163 -2.59 -39.91 -11.80
N MET A 164 -1.91 -39.57 -10.70
CA MET A 164 -1.01 -40.51 -9.98
C MET A 164 -1.75 -41.51 -9.11
N LYS A 165 -3.09 -41.45 -8.99
CA LYS A 165 -3.94 -42.28 -8.10
C LYS A 165 -3.57 -42.13 -6.62
N ILE A 166 -3.06 -40.98 -6.20
CA ILE A 166 -2.71 -40.70 -4.81
C ILE A 166 -3.87 -39.92 -4.17
N PRO A 167 -4.46 -40.42 -3.08
CA PRO A 167 -5.53 -39.68 -2.40
C PRO A 167 -4.95 -38.45 -1.67
N MET A 168 -5.66 -37.34 -1.69
CA MET A 168 -5.25 -36.10 -1.01
C MET A 168 -4.98 -36.31 0.49
N THR A 169 -5.76 -37.19 1.13
CA THR A 169 -5.60 -37.58 2.53
C THR A 169 -4.22 -38.13 2.87
N ALA A 170 -3.57 -38.82 1.91
CA ALA A 170 -2.22 -39.38 2.12
C ALA A 170 -1.16 -38.25 2.17
N ILE A 171 -1.38 -37.14 1.49
CA ILE A 171 -0.45 -35.99 1.46
C ILE A 171 -0.68 -35.06 2.64
N THR A 172 -1.94 -34.89 3.08
CA THR A 172 -2.29 -34.04 4.23
C THR A 172 -2.12 -34.75 5.58
N ALA A 173 -1.62 -35.97 5.60
CA ALA A 173 -1.29 -36.68 6.85
C ALA A 173 -0.24 -35.91 7.67
N GLU A 174 -0.39 -35.90 8.99
CA GLU A 174 0.43 -35.12 9.93
C GLU A 174 1.93 -35.33 9.76
N ASP A 175 2.34 -36.52 9.38
CA ASP A 175 3.75 -36.89 9.20
C ASP A 175 4.30 -36.57 7.80
N VAL A 176 3.44 -36.58 6.79
CA VAL A 176 3.83 -36.46 5.36
C VAL A 176 3.91 -35.02 4.90
N LEU A 177 2.92 -34.22 5.26
CA LEU A 177 2.83 -32.81 4.82
C LEU A 177 4.04 -31.97 5.24
N PRO A 178 4.52 -32.00 6.51
CA PRO A 178 5.70 -31.24 6.92
C PRO A 178 6.96 -31.67 6.17
N HIS A 179 7.10 -33.00 5.90
CA HIS A 179 8.25 -33.53 5.17
C HIS A 179 8.28 -33.04 3.71
N ILE A 180 7.12 -33.03 3.04
CA ILE A 180 6.98 -32.50 1.67
C ILE A 180 7.28 -31.02 1.65
N LEU A 181 6.67 -30.22 2.52
CA LEU A 181 6.87 -28.78 2.60
C LEU A 181 8.33 -28.42 2.85
N HIS A 182 8.99 -29.13 3.75
CA HIS A 182 10.42 -28.95 4.02
C HIS A 182 11.28 -29.26 2.79
N LYS A 183 10.98 -30.36 2.06
CA LYS A 183 11.72 -30.75 0.85
C LYS A 183 11.58 -29.74 -0.28
N VAL A 184 10.40 -29.13 -0.45
CA VAL A 184 10.13 -28.11 -1.46
C VAL A 184 10.40 -26.68 -0.97
N ARG A 185 10.82 -26.51 0.29
CA ARG A 185 11.18 -25.24 0.93
C ARG A 185 10.02 -24.23 1.03
N PHE A 186 8.82 -24.70 1.25
CA PHE A 186 7.65 -23.87 1.54
C PHE A 186 7.23 -24.03 3.01
N GLY A 187 6.71 -22.96 3.61
CA GLY A 187 6.23 -22.97 4.99
C GLY A 187 4.80 -23.49 5.11
N THR A 188 3.99 -23.30 4.07
CA THR A 188 2.57 -23.67 4.06
C THR A 188 2.14 -24.30 2.74
N LEU A 189 1.03 -25.04 2.78
CA LEU A 189 0.41 -25.64 1.60
C LEU A 189 -0.08 -24.57 0.63
N ASP A 190 -0.56 -23.44 1.12
CA ASP A 190 -0.99 -22.31 0.30
C ASP A 190 0.15 -21.66 -0.47
N GLU A 191 1.35 -21.61 0.12
CA GLU A 191 2.56 -21.15 -0.58
C GLU A 191 2.95 -22.10 -1.72
N LEU A 192 2.84 -23.39 -1.48
CA LEU A 192 3.06 -24.41 -2.51
C LEU A 192 2.05 -24.23 -3.66
N TYR A 193 0.77 -24.09 -3.34
CA TYR A 193 -0.27 -23.87 -4.36
C TYR A 193 -0.04 -22.55 -5.11
N ALA A 194 0.27 -21.45 -4.41
CA ALA A 194 0.57 -20.18 -5.05
C ALA A 194 1.76 -20.27 -6.03
N SER A 195 2.76 -21.13 -5.73
CA SER A 195 3.91 -21.38 -6.59
C SER A 195 3.57 -22.23 -7.82
N ILE A 196 2.67 -23.22 -7.67
CA ILE A 196 2.21 -24.07 -8.79
C ILE A 196 1.31 -23.29 -9.74
N GLY A 197 0.49 -22.36 -9.22
CA GLY A 197 -0.45 -21.55 -9.99
C GLY A 197 0.14 -20.29 -10.63
N TYR A 198 1.43 -20.01 -10.41
CA TYR A 198 2.13 -18.85 -10.97
C TYR A 198 2.54 -19.11 -12.41
#